data_b7dbc187bdf223ecb190801916bad017
#
_entry.id   b7dbc187bdf223ecb190801916bad017
#
_cell.length_a   1.000
_cell.length_b   1.000
_cell.length_c   1.000
_cell.angle_alpha   90.00
_cell.angle_beta   90.00
_cell.angle_gamma   90.00
#
_symmetry.space_group_name_H-M   'P 1'
#
loop_
_entity.id
_entity.type
_entity.pdbx_description
1 polymer ?
#
loop_
_entity_poly.entity_id
_entity_poly.type
_entity_poly.pdbx_seq_one_letter_code
_entity_poly.pdbx_strand_id
1 'polypeptide(L)'
;SQLVDSASGIHPRFSKHYIRRVRSDKKDPLAIFMSEAGFPVEQDVMSPASSVFSFPVKAPETSVTVSQVGAMEQLQLWKAYQNHWCEHKPSITVYYTDDEFLQVAQWIWDNFDICSGISLLPFSDHLYQQAPYEDITAEKYEELLAAMPQGVEWIDLGNFEKEDNTTGSQELACVGGACEIV
;
A
#
# COMPACT_ATOMS: atom_id res chain seq x y z
N SER A 1 3.83 -5.53 -3.21
CA SER A 1 5.29 -5.71 -3.08
C SER A 1 5.82 -5.54 -1.66
N GLN A 2 5.17 -4.76 -0.81
CA GLN A 2 5.59 -4.61 0.61
C GLN A 2 5.12 -5.75 1.53
N LEU A 3 4.37 -6.71 1.03
CA LEU A 3 4.00 -7.93 1.76
C LEU A 3 5.08 -9.03 1.70
N VAL A 4 6.09 -8.85 0.89
CA VAL A 4 7.20 -9.79 0.72
C VAL A 4 8.53 -9.08 0.99
N ASP A 5 9.62 -9.83 1.06
CA ASP A 5 10.97 -9.30 1.33
C ASP A 5 11.57 -8.47 0.17
N SER A 6 10.76 -8.12 -0.82
CA SER A 6 11.16 -7.26 -1.93
C SER A 6 10.84 -5.78 -1.65
N ALA A 7 11.59 -4.90 -2.26
CA ALA A 7 11.28 -3.46 -2.25
C ALA A 7 10.05 -3.16 -3.10
N SER A 8 9.33 -2.08 -2.76
CA SER A 8 8.25 -1.54 -3.58
C SER A 8 8.80 -0.49 -4.57
N GLY A 9 9.56 -0.96 -5.56
CA GLY A 9 10.29 -0.07 -6.45
C GLY A 9 11.33 0.75 -5.69
N ILE A 10 11.31 2.07 -5.85
CA ILE A 10 12.24 3.00 -5.20
C ILE A 10 11.75 3.54 -3.85
N HIS A 11 10.62 3.01 -3.35
CA HIS A 11 10.09 3.46 -2.06
C HIS A 11 10.90 2.89 -0.88
N PRO A 12 11.14 3.67 0.17
CA PRO A 12 11.59 3.14 1.44
C PRO A 12 10.50 2.24 2.06
N ARG A 13 10.88 1.38 2.98
CA ARG A 13 9.91 0.62 3.78
C ARG A 13 9.20 1.56 4.75
N PHE A 14 7.94 1.29 5.03
CA PHE A 14 7.17 2.11 5.96
C PHE A 14 7.81 2.17 7.36
N SER A 15 8.11 1.00 7.92
CA SER A 15 8.79 0.83 9.21
C SER A 15 9.52 -0.50 9.28
N LYS A 16 10.21 -0.80 10.38
CA LYS A 16 10.82 -2.12 10.65
C LYS A 16 9.77 -3.20 10.87
N HIS A 17 8.73 -2.90 11.65
CA HIS A 17 7.57 -3.76 11.86
C HIS A 17 6.31 -2.92 11.68
N TYR A 18 5.40 -3.40 10.86
CA TYR A 18 4.16 -2.67 10.59
C TYR A 18 3.03 -3.60 10.19
N ILE A 19 1.80 -3.12 10.34
CA ILE A 19 0.63 -3.75 9.76
C ILE A 19 0.42 -3.19 8.36
N ARG A 20 0.23 -4.07 7.39
CA ARG A 20 -0.29 -3.73 6.07
C ARG A 20 -1.74 -4.15 5.99
N ARG A 21 -2.65 -3.18 5.81
CA ARG A 21 -4.07 -3.44 5.60
C ARG A 21 -4.41 -3.45 4.13
N VAL A 22 -5.19 -4.44 3.74
CA VAL A 22 -5.69 -4.59 2.36
C VAL A 22 -7.21 -4.66 2.43
N ARG A 23 -7.86 -3.81 1.66
CA ARG A 23 -9.30 -3.81 1.48
C ARG A 23 -9.68 -4.71 0.32
N SER A 24 -10.74 -5.48 0.49
CA SER A 24 -11.33 -6.30 -0.56
C SER A 24 -12.84 -6.27 -0.46
N ASP A 25 -13.52 -6.42 -1.58
CA ASP A 25 -14.97 -6.62 -1.61
C ASP A 25 -15.32 -7.90 -0.86
N LYS A 26 -16.38 -7.88 -0.07
CA LYS A 26 -16.83 -9.07 0.69
C LYS A 26 -17.24 -10.24 -0.18
N LYS A 27 -17.59 -9.98 -1.43
CA LYS A 27 -17.99 -10.99 -2.41
C LYS A 27 -16.82 -11.49 -3.26
N ASP A 28 -15.64 -10.89 -3.09
CA ASP A 28 -14.41 -11.35 -3.76
C ASP A 28 -14.12 -12.79 -3.32
N PRO A 29 -13.98 -13.75 -4.26
CA PRO A 29 -13.68 -15.15 -3.94
C PRO A 29 -12.45 -15.31 -3.04
N LEU A 30 -11.41 -14.54 -3.26
CA LEU A 30 -10.21 -14.55 -2.41
C LEU A 30 -10.53 -14.05 -0.99
N ALA A 31 -11.34 -13.00 -0.86
CA ALA A 31 -11.73 -12.48 0.46
C ALA A 31 -12.57 -13.51 1.26
N ILE A 32 -13.49 -14.20 0.57
CA ILE A 32 -14.29 -15.27 1.17
C ILE A 32 -13.38 -16.40 1.62
N PHE A 33 -12.54 -16.92 0.73
CA PHE A 33 -11.59 -17.98 1.02
C PHE A 33 -10.69 -17.65 2.21
N MET A 34 -10.09 -16.45 2.23
CA MET A 34 -9.21 -16.03 3.31
C MET A 34 -9.96 -15.91 4.66
N SER A 35 -11.18 -15.39 4.62
CA SER A 35 -12.02 -15.31 5.83
C SER A 35 -12.34 -16.70 6.38
N GLU A 36 -12.69 -17.67 5.55
CA GLU A 36 -12.95 -19.06 5.93
C GLU A 36 -11.67 -19.78 6.41
N ALA A 37 -10.52 -19.44 5.84
CA ALA A 37 -9.22 -19.95 6.26
C ALA A 37 -8.73 -19.34 7.60
N GLY A 38 -9.48 -18.39 8.17
CA GLY A 38 -9.20 -17.82 9.49
C GLY A 38 -8.21 -16.65 9.52
N PHE A 39 -7.99 -15.97 8.39
CA PHE A 39 -7.22 -14.73 8.41
C PHE A 39 -7.91 -13.64 9.23
N PRO A 40 -7.16 -12.82 9.98
CA PRO A 40 -7.73 -11.67 10.68
C PRO A 40 -8.42 -10.72 9.70
N VAL A 41 -9.72 -10.53 9.88
CA VAL A 41 -10.55 -9.71 9.01
C VAL A 41 -11.46 -8.82 9.85
N GLU A 42 -11.63 -7.58 9.43
CA GLU A 42 -12.50 -6.59 10.05
C GLU A 42 -13.47 -6.01 9.01
N GLN A 43 -14.58 -5.45 9.50
CA GLN A 43 -15.45 -4.63 8.67
C GLN A 43 -14.75 -3.32 8.28
N ASP A 44 -14.76 -2.96 7.01
CA ASP A 44 -14.27 -1.64 6.58
C ASP A 44 -15.18 -0.53 7.15
N VAL A 45 -14.55 0.43 7.83
CA VAL A 45 -15.27 1.57 8.44
C VAL A 45 -15.81 2.55 7.40
N MET A 46 -15.25 2.53 6.17
CA MET A 46 -15.65 3.44 5.08
C MET A 46 -16.68 2.81 4.15
N SER A 47 -16.76 1.47 4.09
CA SER A 47 -17.64 0.77 3.16
C SER A 47 -18.22 -0.51 3.77
N PRO A 48 -19.55 -0.63 3.88
CA PRO A 48 -20.15 -1.86 4.36
C PRO A 48 -19.98 -3.05 3.41
N ALA A 49 -19.66 -2.80 2.14
CA ALA A 49 -19.43 -3.83 1.14
C ALA A 49 -18.02 -4.42 1.18
N SER A 50 -17.10 -3.80 1.93
CA SER A 50 -15.69 -4.18 1.97
C SER A 50 -15.30 -4.79 3.31
N SER A 51 -14.29 -5.64 3.27
CA SER A 51 -13.56 -6.18 4.41
C SER A 51 -12.11 -5.69 4.39
N VAL A 52 -11.50 -5.59 5.56
CA VAL A 52 -10.11 -5.19 5.76
C VAL A 52 -9.33 -6.35 6.35
N PHE A 53 -8.36 -6.83 5.61
CA PHE A 53 -7.40 -7.85 6.08
C PHE A 53 -6.14 -7.17 6.59
N SER A 54 -5.66 -7.59 7.75
CA SER A 54 -4.47 -7.04 8.40
C SER A 54 -3.33 -8.04 8.38
N PHE A 55 -2.21 -7.66 7.76
CA PHE A 55 -1.01 -8.49 7.64
C PHE A 55 0.14 -7.87 8.43
N PRO A 56 0.72 -8.59 9.41
CA PRO A 56 1.96 -8.16 10.05
C PRO A 56 3.11 -8.33 9.06
N VAL A 57 3.92 -7.29 8.92
CA VAL A 57 5.08 -7.27 8.02
C VAL A 57 6.31 -6.87 8.81
N LYS A 58 7.41 -7.61 8.60
CA LYS A 58 8.75 -7.28 9.08
C LYS A 58 9.60 -6.91 7.87
N ALA A 59 10.18 -5.72 7.88
CA ALA A 59 11.11 -5.30 6.84
C ALA A 59 12.44 -6.08 6.98
N PRO A 60 13.12 -6.40 5.86
CA PRO A 60 14.48 -6.93 5.92
C PRO A 60 15.41 -6.04 6.75
N GLU A 61 16.37 -6.61 7.44
CA GLU A 61 17.26 -5.85 8.36
C GLU A 61 18.00 -4.69 7.69
N THR A 62 18.40 -4.90 6.43
CA THR A 62 19.13 -3.91 5.63
C THR A 62 18.22 -2.86 4.97
N SER A 63 16.90 -2.95 5.17
CA SER A 63 15.95 -2.03 4.55
C SER A 63 16.08 -0.62 5.12
N VAL A 64 16.04 0.34 4.23
CA VAL A 64 15.84 1.76 4.56
C VAL A 64 14.36 2.00 4.82
N THR A 65 14.04 2.71 5.90
CA THR A 65 12.67 3.06 6.28
C THR A 65 12.38 4.54 6.03
N VAL A 66 11.08 4.88 5.96
CA VAL A 66 10.62 6.27 5.75
C VAL A 66 11.24 7.23 6.77
N SER A 67 11.36 6.81 8.04
CA SER A 67 11.95 7.64 9.10
C SER A 67 13.47 7.89 8.97
N GLN A 68 14.15 7.17 8.07
CA GLN A 68 15.59 7.26 7.85
C GLN A 68 15.96 8.07 6.60
N VAL A 69 14.98 8.48 5.78
CA VAL A 69 15.21 9.14 4.50
C VAL A 69 14.39 10.42 4.43
N GLY A 70 15.05 11.55 4.28
CA GLY A 70 14.39 12.84 4.08
C GLY A 70 13.72 12.96 2.70
N ALA A 71 12.82 13.92 2.57
CA ALA A 71 12.12 14.16 1.31
C ALA A 71 13.06 14.46 0.14
N MET A 72 14.12 15.23 0.39
CA MET A 72 15.10 15.60 -0.63
C MET A 72 15.90 14.39 -1.14
N GLU A 73 16.24 13.45 -0.27
CA GLU A 73 16.92 12.20 -0.68
C GLU A 73 16.02 11.32 -1.53
N GLN A 74 14.74 11.22 -1.19
CA GLN A 74 13.74 10.52 -1.98
C GLN A 74 13.58 11.15 -3.38
N LEU A 75 13.53 12.48 -3.47
CA LEU A 75 13.44 13.21 -4.73
C LEU A 75 14.70 13.06 -5.58
N GLN A 76 15.89 13.07 -4.98
CA GLN A 76 17.15 12.83 -5.72
C GLN A 76 17.23 11.38 -6.25
N LEU A 77 16.81 10.41 -5.47
CA LEU A 77 16.72 9.03 -5.93
C LEU A 77 15.75 8.90 -7.10
N TRP A 78 14.56 9.51 -6.99
CA TRP A 78 13.58 9.54 -8.08
C TRP A 78 14.19 10.15 -9.36
N LYS A 79 14.88 11.30 -9.24
CA LYS A 79 15.53 11.97 -10.36
C LYS A 79 16.59 11.10 -11.04
N ALA A 80 17.37 10.35 -10.26
CA ALA A 80 18.35 9.41 -10.79
C ALA A 80 17.68 8.31 -11.64
N TYR A 81 16.60 7.71 -11.14
CA TYR A 81 15.84 6.71 -11.89
C TYR A 81 15.14 7.29 -13.12
N GLN A 82 14.56 8.48 -13.02
CA GLN A 82 13.93 9.18 -14.14
C GLN A 82 14.93 9.43 -15.27
N ASN A 83 16.14 9.89 -14.95
CA ASN A 83 17.12 10.31 -15.96
C ASN A 83 17.94 9.16 -16.54
N HIS A 84 18.11 8.04 -15.80
CA HIS A 84 19.10 7.03 -16.16
C HIS A 84 18.55 5.61 -16.30
N TRP A 85 17.33 5.34 -15.86
CA TRP A 85 16.78 3.99 -15.85
C TRP A 85 15.42 3.84 -16.53
N CYS A 86 14.49 4.77 -16.31
CA CYS A 86 13.12 4.61 -16.78
C CYS A 86 12.90 5.25 -18.13
N GLU A 87 12.36 4.51 -19.10
CA GLU A 87 11.93 5.07 -20.39
C GLU A 87 10.71 5.99 -20.24
N HIS A 88 9.79 5.62 -19.33
CA HIS A 88 8.59 6.40 -19.08
C HIS A 88 8.73 7.21 -17.81
N LYS A 89 8.24 6.69 -16.68
CA LYS A 89 8.32 7.39 -15.40
C LYS A 89 8.38 6.43 -14.21
N PRO A 90 9.27 6.65 -13.24
CA PRO A 90 9.18 6.00 -11.95
C PRO A 90 8.07 6.66 -11.13
N SER A 91 7.29 5.86 -10.40
CA SER A 91 6.30 6.36 -9.46
C SER A 91 6.85 6.32 -8.04
N ILE A 92 6.65 7.40 -7.29
CA ILE A 92 7.04 7.49 -5.88
C ILE A 92 6.02 8.28 -5.08
N THR A 93 5.86 7.90 -3.82
CA THR A 93 5.25 8.75 -2.79
C THR A 93 6.37 9.26 -1.90
N VAL A 94 6.61 10.56 -1.93
CA VAL A 94 7.61 11.24 -1.12
C VAL A 94 6.95 11.71 0.16
N TYR A 95 7.45 11.23 1.28
CA TYR A 95 7.04 11.70 2.60
C TYR A 95 7.88 12.92 2.98
N TYR A 96 7.24 13.95 3.49
CA TYR A 96 7.90 15.18 3.91
C TYR A 96 7.34 15.70 5.23
N THR A 97 8.18 16.37 6.00
CA THR A 97 7.81 17.07 7.23
C THR A 97 7.50 18.55 6.93
N ASP A 98 6.83 19.24 7.84
CA ASP A 98 6.43 20.65 7.64
C ASP A 98 7.62 21.58 7.37
N ASP A 99 8.77 21.31 7.97
CA ASP A 99 10.01 22.06 7.77
C ASP A 99 10.68 21.76 6.40
N GLU A 100 10.41 20.62 5.78
CA GLU A 100 10.89 20.29 4.45
C GLU A 100 10.01 20.85 3.32
N PHE A 101 8.78 21.28 3.62
CA PHE A 101 7.78 21.65 2.60
C PHE A 101 8.28 22.66 1.57
N LEU A 102 8.91 23.75 2.02
CA LEU A 102 9.40 24.80 1.11
C LEU A 102 10.55 24.29 0.23
N GLN A 103 11.41 23.43 0.75
CA GLN A 103 12.51 22.83 -0.02
C GLN A 103 11.97 21.89 -1.10
N VAL A 104 10.97 21.08 -0.74
CA VAL A 104 10.29 20.18 -1.67
C VAL A 104 9.60 20.97 -2.78
N ALA A 105 8.87 22.03 -2.42
CA ALA A 105 8.19 22.89 -3.38
C ALA A 105 9.18 23.57 -4.35
N GLN A 106 10.30 24.09 -3.83
CA GLN A 106 11.36 24.69 -4.66
C GLN A 106 12.00 23.66 -5.59
N TRP A 107 12.29 22.45 -5.06
CA TRP A 107 12.88 21.38 -5.88
C TRP A 107 11.96 20.98 -7.04
N ILE A 108 10.66 20.84 -6.79
CA ILE A 108 9.68 20.53 -7.84
C ILE A 108 9.62 21.65 -8.87
N TRP A 109 9.63 22.90 -8.43
CA TRP A 109 9.66 24.04 -9.35
C TRP A 109 10.88 24.01 -10.26
N ASP A 110 12.06 23.79 -9.71
CA ASP A 110 13.33 23.76 -10.43
C ASP A 110 13.47 22.56 -11.37
N ASN A 111 12.69 21.50 -11.16
CA ASN A 111 12.71 20.28 -11.95
C ASN A 111 11.37 20.00 -12.65
N PHE A 112 10.51 21.01 -12.79
CA PHE A 112 9.13 20.83 -13.24
C PHE A 112 9.02 20.10 -14.59
N ASP A 113 9.91 20.37 -15.52
CA ASP A 113 9.93 19.81 -16.88
C ASP A 113 10.13 18.27 -16.89
N ILE A 114 10.74 17.73 -15.85
CA ILE A 114 10.97 16.29 -15.74
C ILE A 114 10.04 15.62 -14.72
N CYS A 115 9.34 16.40 -13.89
CA CYS A 115 8.49 15.87 -12.83
C CYS A 115 7.29 15.10 -13.39
N SER A 116 7.21 13.84 -13.01
CA SER A 116 6.09 12.95 -13.34
C SER A 116 6.00 11.82 -12.31
N GLY A 117 4.80 11.33 -12.01
CA GLY A 117 4.62 10.18 -11.12
C GLY A 117 5.07 10.40 -9.67
N ILE A 118 5.14 11.65 -9.19
CA ILE A 118 5.48 12.01 -7.82
C ILE A 118 4.20 12.39 -7.09
N SER A 119 3.96 11.73 -5.96
CA SER A 119 2.94 12.11 -4.98
C SER A 119 3.62 12.60 -3.71
N LEU A 120 3.13 13.69 -3.16
CA LEU A 120 3.64 14.25 -1.92
C LEU A 120 2.67 13.90 -0.78
N LEU A 121 3.21 13.37 0.31
CA LEU A 121 2.42 13.01 1.48
C LEU A 121 3.06 13.61 2.75
N PRO A 122 2.35 14.49 3.47
CA PRO A 122 2.83 14.98 4.76
C PRO A 122 3.06 13.81 5.70
N PHE A 123 4.23 13.76 6.32
CA PHE A 123 4.51 12.81 7.38
C PHE A 123 3.81 13.28 8.64
N SER A 124 2.79 12.56 9.08
CA SER A 124 2.08 12.86 10.31
C SER A 124 1.95 11.61 11.16
N ASP A 125 2.09 11.78 12.46
CA ASP A 125 1.89 10.72 13.45
C ASP A 125 0.40 10.39 13.67
N HIS A 126 -0.50 11.11 12.98
CA HIS A 126 -1.94 10.92 13.10
C HIS A 126 -2.42 9.81 12.18
N LEU A 127 -2.53 8.63 12.73
CA LEU A 127 -3.14 7.49 12.04
C LEU A 127 -4.67 7.62 12.10
N TYR A 128 -5.31 7.62 10.94
CA TYR A 128 -6.76 7.43 10.87
C TYR A 128 -7.10 5.94 11.01
N GLN A 129 -8.32 5.67 11.44
CA GLN A 129 -8.78 4.29 11.65
C GLN A 129 -8.61 3.43 10.40
N GLN A 130 -8.05 2.24 10.57
CA GLN A 130 -7.74 1.31 9.47
C GLN A 130 -6.82 1.91 8.39
N ALA A 131 -5.85 2.74 8.76
CA ALA A 131 -4.82 3.23 7.83
C ALA A 131 -4.15 2.05 7.09
N PRO A 132 -3.78 2.21 5.80
CA PRO A 132 -3.14 1.15 5.02
C PRO A 132 -1.83 0.62 5.63
N TYR A 133 -1.14 1.46 6.36
CA TYR A 133 0.09 1.14 7.10
C TYR A 133 -0.03 1.66 8.53
N GLU A 134 0.45 0.87 9.48
CA GLU A 134 0.51 1.23 10.90
C GLU A 134 1.80 0.67 11.50
N ASP A 135 2.59 1.55 12.11
CA ASP A 135 3.80 1.15 12.82
C ASP A 135 3.46 0.35 14.07
N ILE A 136 4.21 -0.73 14.31
CA ILE A 136 4.01 -1.60 15.47
C ILE A 136 5.35 -2.00 16.08
N THR A 137 5.30 -2.42 17.35
CA THR A 137 6.48 -2.96 18.01
C THR A 137 6.80 -4.39 17.53
N ALA A 138 8.02 -4.86 17.80
CA ALA A 138 8.42 -6.22 17.50
C ALA A 138 7.54 -7.26 18.24
N GLU A 139 7.20 -6.97 19.49
CA GLU A 139 6.33 -7.85 20.30
C GLU A 139 4.93 -7.97 19.68
N LYS A 140 4.37 -6.83 19.22
CA LYS A 140 3.07 -6.82 18.54
C LYS A 140 3.11 -7.55 17.21
N TYR A 141 4.23 -7.44 16.48
CA TYR A 141 4.44 -8.21 15.26
C TYR A 141 4.38 -9.72 15.52
N GLU A 142 5.11 -10.23 16.54
CA GLU A 142 5.12 -11.65 16.88
C GLU A 142 3.73 -12.14 17.35
N GLU A 143 3.00 -11.33 18.13
CA GLU A 143 1.62 -11.64 18.54
C GLU A 143 0.71 -11.81 17.30
N LEU A 144 0.74 -10.85 16.38
CA LEU A 144 -0.09 -10.89 15.19
C LEU A 144 0.32 -12.01 14.24
N LEU A 145 1.62 -12.27 14.10
CA LEU A 145 2.13 -13.37 13.29
C LEU A 145 1.64 -14.74 13.83
N ALA A 146 1.63 -14.91 15.15
CA ALA A 146 1.12 -16.12 15.78
C ALA A 146 -0.40 -16.32 15.58
N ALA A 147 -1.15 -15.24 15.37
CA ALA A 147 -2.58 -15.28 15.07
C ALA A 147 -2.89 -15.59 13.59
N MET A 148 -1.88 -15.57 12.70
CA MET A 148 -2.10 -15.91 11.29
C MET A 148 -2.34 -17.41 11.11
N PRO A 149 -3.28 -17.81 10.22
CA PRO A 149 -3.54 -19.22 9.95
C PRO A 149 -2.31 -19.90 9.36
N GLN A 150 -2.05 -21.12 9.80
CA GLN A 150 -0.96 -21.96 9.33
C GLN A 150 -1.51 -23.07 8.43
N GLY A 151 -0.73 -23.48 7.42
CA GLY A 151 -1.09 -24.61 6.57
C GLY A 151 -2.31 -24.37 5.67
N VAL A 152 -2.49 -23.14 5.18
CA VAL A 152 -3.58 -22.80 4.26
C VAL A 152 -3.39 -23.51 2.92
N GLU A 153 -4.38 -24.31 2.51
CA GLU A 153 -4.38 -25.04 1.23
C GLU A 153 -4.83 -24.11 0.09
N TRP A 154 -3.91 -23.34 -0.45
CA TRP A 154 -4.19 -22.34 -1.50
C TRP A 154 -4.76 -22.93 -2.79
N ILE A 155 -4.58 -24.23 -3.03
CA ILE A 155 -5.16 -24.91 -4.19
C ILE A 155 -6.69 -24.87 -4.14
N ASP A 156 -7.27 -24.82 -2.95
CA ASP A 156 -8.72 -24.77 -2.76
C ASP A 156 -9.35 -23.44 -3.16
N LEU A 157 -8.55 -22.37 -3.33
CA LEU A 157 -9.03 -21.09 -3.85
C LEU A 157 -9.76 -21.25 -5.19
N GLY A 158 -9.30 -22.15 -6.07
CA GLY A 158 -9.96 -22.44 -7.34
C GLY A 158 -11.41 -22.94 -7.22
N ASN A 159 -11.82 -23.41 -6.03
CA ASN A 159 -13.22 -23.77 -5.78
C ASN A 159 -14.11 -22.55 -5.54
N PHE A 160 -13.54 -21.43 -5.15
CA PHE A 160 -14.21 -20.14 -4.90
C PHE A 160 -14.23 -19.25 -6.15
N GLU A 161 -13.17 -19.29 -6.97
CA GLU A 161 -12.99 -18.46 -8.16
C GLU A 161 -13.79 -18.98 -9.38
N LYS A 162 -15.10 -19.16 -9.22
CA LYS A 162 -15.98 -19.62 -10.31
C LYS A 162 -16.70 -18.48 -11.02
N GLU A 163 -17.05 -17.46 -10.28
CA GLU A 163 -17.81 -16.30 -10.77
C GLU A 163 -17.32 -15.04 -10.06
N ASP A 164 -17.24 -13.92 -10.78
CA ASP A 164 -16.95 -12.61 -10.19
C ASP A 164 -18.26 -11.91 -9.79
N ASN A 165 -18.55 -11.90 -8.51
CA ASN A 165 -19.73 -11.26 -7.90
C ASN A 165 -19.35 -10.01 -7.12
N THR A 166 -18.16 -9.45 -7.32
CA THR A 166 -17.72 -8.25 -6.60
C THR A 166 -18.58 -7.04 -6.94
N THR A 167 -18.69 -6.10 -6.00
CA THR A 167 -19.44 -4.86 -6.23
C THR A 167 -18.79 -4.06 -7.36
N GLY A 168 -17.47 -4.04 -7.45
CA GLY A 168 -16.73 -3.34 -8.50
C GLY A 168 -16.96 -3.90 -9.89
N SER A 169 -17.19 -5.23 -10.05
CA SER A 169 -17.54 -5.83 -11.35
C SER A 169 -18.95 -5.48 -11.83
N GLN A 170 -19.79 -5.02 -10.91
CA GLN A 170 -21.18 -4.62 -11.18
C GLN A 170 -21.32 -3.11 -11.41
N GLU A 171 -20.26 -2.33 -11.16
CA GLU A 171 -20.25 -0.90 -11.43
C GLU A 171 -19.89 -0.63 -12.89
N LEU A 172 -20.56 0.34 -13.49
CA LEU A 172 -20.20 0.81 -14.83
C LEU A 172 -18.81 1.45 -14.81
N ALA A 173 -18.00 1.15 -15.81
CA ALA A 173 -16.58 1.52 -15.89
C ALA A 173 -16.28 3.03 -15.81
N CYS A 174 -17.29 3.88 -15.91
CA CYS A 174 -17.17 5.34 -15.84
C CYS A 174 -18.27 5.93 -14.95
N VAL A 175 -17.96 6.10 -13.67
CA VAL A 175 -18.76 6.95 -12.77
C VAL A 175 -18.27 8.39 -12.92
N GLY A 176 -18.72 9.08 -13.95
CA GLY A 176 -18.28 10.45 -14.23
C GLY A 176 -18.92 11.04 -15.48
N GLY A 177 -20.00 10.42 -15.96
CA GLY A 177 -20.93 11.02 -16.93
C GLY A 177 -20.54 10.96 -18.40
N ALA A 178 -19.61 10.12 -18.83
CA ALA A 178 -19.21 10.08 -20.24
C ALA A 178 -19.03 8.69 -20.88
N CYS A 179 -19.13 7.57 -20.17
CA CYS A 179 -19.10 6.23 -20.77
C CYS A 179 -20.06 5.30 -20.05
N GLU A 180 -21.20 5.02 -20.68
CA GLU A 180 -22.02 3.86 -20.38
C GLU A 180 -21.52 2.72 -21.28
N ILE A 181 -21.00 1.64 -20.69
CA ILE A 181 -20.82 0.38 -21.41
C ILE A 181 -22.20 -0.28 -21.38
N VAL A 182 -22.86 -0.30 -22.52
CA VAL A 182 -24.12 -1.02 -22.72
C VAL A 182 -23.80 -2.45 -23.12
#